data_1e3e385e06c6547021db05550a31b823
#
_entry.id   1e3e385e06c6547021db05550a31b823
#
_cell.length_a   1.000
_cell.length_b   1.000
_cell.length_c   1.000
_cell.angle_alpha   90.00
_cell.angle_beta   90.00
_cell.angle_gamma   90.00
#
_symmetry.space_group_name_H-M   'P 1'
#
loop_
_entity.id
_entity.type
_entity.pdbx_description
1 polymer ?
#
loop_
_entity_poly.entity_id
_entity_poly.type
_entity_poly.pdbx_seq_one_letter_code
_entity_poly.pdbx_strand_id
1 'polypeptide(L)'
;NETLQPILSQKFYRSLQDPLEYDSIEGLENIDKVVNVDQSPLGRTPRSNPATYTGVFSDIRSLFVGLPEAKIRGYKPGRFSFNVSGGRCEACSGNGYKTIEMNFLPDVYVPCEVCHGKRYNRETLEVRFKGKSIADVLDMTINRAVEFFENVPQILNKIKTIQDVGLGYI
;
A
#
# COMPACT_ATOMS: atom_id res chain seq x y z
N ASN A 1 -19.90 10.88 17.78
CA ASN A 1 -18.99 11.08 16.65
C ASN A 1 -19.11 12.49 16.03
N GLU A 2 -20.31 13.11 16.03
CA GLU A 2 -20.57 14.37 15.31
C GLU A 2 -20.23 15.63 16.12
N THR A 3 -19.95 15.50 17.41
CA THR A 3 -19.56 16.60 18.30
C THR A 3 -18.15 16.42 18.82
N LEU A 4 -17.90 15.40 19.63
CA LEU A 4 -16.62 15.20 20.31
C LEU A 4 -15.46 14.93 19.34
N GLN A 5 -15.66 14.08 18.34
CA GLN A 5 -14.61 13.73 17.37
C GLN A 5 -14.17 14.93 16.52
N PRO A 6 -15.06 15.78 15.97
CA PRO A 6 -14.66 17.01 15.28
C PRO A 6 -13.89 17.98 16.19
N ILE A 7 -14.35 18.21 17.43
CA ILE A 7 -13.65 19.09 18.39
C ILE A 7 -12.22 18.65 18.62
N LEU A 8 -12.04 17.33 18.91
CA LEU A 8 -10.72 16.75 19.12
C LEU A 8 -9.88 16.81 17.86
N SER A 9 -10.47 16.55 16.68
CA SER A 9 -9.77 16.63 15.39
C SER A 9 -9.37 18.06 15.03
N GLN A 10 -10.17 19.07 15.36
CA GLN A 10 -9.78 20.47 15.21
C GLN A 10 -8.57 20.80 16.09
N LYS A 11 -8.59 20.38 17.37
CA LYS A 11 -7.52 20.66 18.32
C LYS A 11 -6.20 20.01 17.93
N PHE A 12 -6.21 18.73 17.56
CA PHE A 12 -4.97 17.96 17.35
C PHE A 12 -4.51 17.92 15.90
N TYR A 13 -5.43 17.99 14.94
CA TYR A 13 -5.12 17.77 13.51
C TYR A 13 -5.53 18.94 12.61
N ARG A 14 -6.00 20.06 13.19
CA ARG A 14 -6.47 21.24 12.44
C ARG A 14 -7.54 20.89 11.39
N SER A 15 -8.43 19.95 11.73
CA SER A 15 -9.56 19.59 10.88
C SER A 15 -10.47 20.79 10.66
N LEU A 16 -11.05 20.91 9.46
CA LEU A 16 -12.03 21.94 9.13
C LEU A 16 -13.48 21.48 9.36
N GLN A 17 -13.68 20.30 9.93
CA GLN A 17 -15.00 19.77 10.22
C GLN A 17 -15.58 20.45 11.44
N ASP A 18 -16.72 21.11 11.29
CA ASP A 18 -17.41 21.77 12.40
C ASP A 18 -18.17 20.74 13.26
N PRO A 19 -18.05 20.84 14.60
CA PRO A 19 -18.85 20.04 15.51
C PRO A 19 -20.32 20.52 15.54
N LEU A 20 -21.22 19.64 15.95
CA LEU A 20 -22.57 20.05 16.30
C LEU A 20 -22.54 20.97 17.52
N GLU A 21 -23.61 21.74 17.72
CA GLU A 21 -23.74 22.65 18.86
C GLU A 21 -23.52 21.95 20.19
N TYR A 22 -22.74 22.58 21.07
CA TYR A 22 -22.44 22.09 22.42
C TYR A 22 -22.18 23.27 23.34
N ASP A 23 -22.47 23.11 24.63
CA ASP A 23 -22.31 24.21 25.61
C ASP A 23 -20.86 24.44 26.00
N SER A 24 -20.17 23.39 26.46
CA SER A 24 -18.77 23.44 26.87
C SER A 24 -18.13 22.06 26.84
N ILE A 25 -16.80 22.05 26.77
CA ILE A 25 -15.98 20.82 26.90
C ILE A 25 -14.77 21.12 27.75
N GLU A 26 -14.53 20.30 28.76
CA GLU A 26 -13.39 20.41 29.67
C GLU A 26 -12.49 19.17 29.57
N GLY A 27 -11.24 19.25 30.02
CA GLY A 27 -10.33 18.11 30.09
C GLY A 27 -9.59 17.81 28.77
N LEU A 28 -9.68 18.69 27.78
CA LEU A 28 -8.96 18.51 26.50
C LEU A 28 -7.44 18.55 26.66
N GLU A 29 -6.94 19.15 27.73
CA GLU A 29 -5.51 19.22 28.07
C GLU A 29 -4.95 17.88 28.53
N ASN A 30 -5.80 16.95 28.93
CA ASN A 30 -5.42 15.59 29.37
C ASN A 30 -5.34 14.59 28.22
N ILE A 31 -5.57 15.02 26.96
CA ILE A 31 -5.55 14.18 25.78
C ILE A 31 -4.40 14.58 24.87
N ASP A 32 -3.56 13.60 24.51
CA ASP A 32 -2.39 13.84 23.64
C ASP A 32 -2.74 13.65 22.15
N LYS A 33 -3.61 12.70 21.84
CA LYS A 33 -4.02 12.40 20.46
C LYS A 33 -5.36 11.67 20.41
N VAL A 34 -5.97 11.70 19.22
CA VAL A 34 -7.20 10.96 18.91
C VAL A 34 -6.91 9.97 17.80
N VAL A 35 -7.35 8.73 17.99
CA VAL A 35 -7.30 7.69 16.96
C VAL A 35 -8.74 7.31 16.64
N ASN A 36 -9.16 7.55 15.40
CA ASN A 36 -10.45 7.08 14.93
C ASN A 36 -10.29 5.67 14.34
N VAL A 37 -11.02 4.71 14.88
CA VAL A 37 -11.05 3.33 14.39
C VAL A 37 -12.44 3.09 13.82
N ASP A 38 -12.51 2.84 12.52
CA ASP A 38 -13.74 2.49 11.82
C ASP A 38 -13.56 1.17 11.03
N GLN A 39 -14.65 0.67 10.47
CA GLN A 39 -14.67 -0.53 9.63
C GLN A 39 -14.74 -0.20 8.13
N SER A 40 -14.32 0.99 7.74
CA SER A 40 -14.26 1.36 6.34
C SER A 40 -13.31 0.45 5.57
N PRO A 41 -13.64 0.06 4.33
CA PRO A 41 -12.73 -0.75 3.52
C PRO A 41 -11.38 -0.06 3.33
N LEU A 42 -10.29 -0.80 3.56
CA LEU A 42 -8.93 -0.34 3.32
C LEU A 42 -8.67 -0.26 1.80
N GLY A 43 -8.96 0.90 1.24
CA GLY A 43 -8.77 1.17 -0.18
C GLY A 43 -9.92 0.69 -1.07
N ARG A 44 -10.27 1.53 -2.04
CA ARG A 44 -11.39 1.27 -2.98
C ARG A 44 -10.90 1.07 -4.41
N THR A 45 -9.58 0.99 -4.60
CA THR A 45 -8.99 0.91 -5.93
C THR A 45 -8.11 -0.34 -6.07
N PRO A 46 -7.95 -0.86 -7.28
CA PRO A 46 -7.05 -1.99 -7.60
C PRO A 46 -5.59 -1.75 -7.17
N ARG A 47 -5.23 -0.51 -6.94
CA ARG A 47 -3.88 -0.08 -6.54
C ARG A 47 -3.68 -0.05 -5.03
N SER A 48 -4.77 -0.19 -4.28
CA SER A 48 -4.73 -0.27 -2.82
C SER A 48 -4.46 -1.71 -2.41
N ASN A 49 -3.34 -1.92 -1.71
CA ASN A 49 -2.98 -3.19 -1.12
C ASN A 49 -2.34 -2.97 0.25
N PRO A 50 -2.21 -4.00 1.09
CA PRO A 50 -1.62 -3.86 2.42
C PRO A 50 -0.22 -3.22 2.41
N ALA A 51 0.62 -3.54 1.44
CA ALA A 51 1.96 -2.98 1.33
C ALA A 51 1.98 -1.47 1.06
N THR A 52 1.03 -0.96 0.26
CA THR A 52 0.90 0.48 0.00
C THR A 52 0.29 1.21 1.20
N TYR A 53 -0.70 0.63 1.85
CA TYR A 53 -1.39 1.23 2.97
C TYR A 53 -0.47 1.41 4.19
N THR A 54 0.32 0.40 4.52
CA THR A 54 1.27 0.43 5.63
C THR A 54 2.56 1.21 5.32
N GLY A 55 2.72 1.64 4.07
CA GLY A 55 3.91 2.35 3.61
C GLY A 55 5.16 1.46 3.43
N VAL A 56 5.07 0.15 3.71
CA VAL A 56 6.21 -0.79 3.54
C VAL A 56 6.65 -0.91 2.08
N PHE A 57 5.75 -0.68 1.15
CA PHE A 57 6.08 -0.73 -0.28
C PHE A 57 7.14 0.31 -0.69
N SER A 58 7.22 1.45 0.00
CA SER A 58 8.27 2.44 -0.24
C SER A 58 9.65 1.92 0.13
N ASP A 59 9.76 1.18 1.24
CA ASP A 59 11.02 0.56 1.67
C ASP A 59 11.42 -0.58 0.73
N ILE A 60 10.45 -1.39 0.28
CA ILE A 60 10.67 -2.45 -0.72
C ILE A 60 11.21 -1.84 -2.02
N ARG A 61 10.62 -0.76 -2.52
CA ARG A 61 11.12 -0.09 -3.73
C ARG A 61 12.55 0.44 -3.54
N SER A 62 12.85 1.01 -2.38
CA SER A 62 14.19 1.50 -2.05
C SER A 62 15.21 0.37 -2.03
N LEU A 63 14.84 -0.78 -1.48
CA LEU A 63 15.66 -2.00 -1.51
C LEU A 63 15.97 -2.42 -2.96
N PHE A 64 14.96 -2.50 -3.83
CA PHE A 64 15.13 -2.91 -5.22
C PHE A 64 16.02 -1.94 -6.01
N VAL A 65 15.90 -0.62 -5.78
CA VAL A 65 16.79 0.39 -6.36
C VAL A 65 18.24 0.20 -5.92
N GLY A 66 18.45 -0.24 -4.69
CA GLY A 66 19.78 -0.51 -4.12
C GLY A 66 20.50 -1.70 -4.75
N LEU A 67 19.80 -2.59 -5.47
CA LEU A 67 20.38 -3.79 -6.06
C LEU A 67 21.37 -3.45 -7.19
N PRO A 68 22.46 -4.23 -7.35
CA PRO A 68 23.47 -3.99 -8.38
C PRO A 68 22.88 -3.87 -9.78
N GLU A 69 21.98 -4.76 -10.14
CA GLU A 69 21.33 -4.77 -11.46
C GLU A 69 20.49 -3.51 -11.72
N ALA A 70 19.75 -3.03 -10.73
CA ALA A 70 18.98 -1.79 -10.83
C ALA A 70 19.91 -0.58 -10.98
N LYS A 71 21.03 -0.55 -10.25
CA LYS A 71 22.05 0.51 -10.35
C LYS A 71 22.72 0.53 -11.71
N ILE A 72 23.12 -0.62 -12.26
CA ILE A 72 23.73 -0.73 -13.59
C ILE A 72 22.79 -0.19 -14.66
N ARG A 73 21.48 -0.47 -14.54
CA ARG A 73 20.45 0.02 -15.47
C ARG A 73 19.99 1.45 -15.20
N GLY A 74 20.50 2.11 -14.16
CA GLY A 74 20.10 3.48 -13.77
C GLY A 74 18.65 3.59 -13.30
N TYR A 75 18.07 2.53 -12.74
CA TYR A 75 16.68 2.50 -12.31
C TYR A 75 16.48 3.34 -11.04
N LYS A 76 15.45 4.18 -11.07
CA LYS A 76 15.01 5.04 -9.96
C LYS A 76 13.81 4.42 -9.24
N PRO A 77 13.42 4.89 -8.04
CA PRO A 77 12.28 4.35 -7.28
C PRO A 77 10.96 4.30 -8.05
N GLY A 78 10.74 5.25 -8.98
CA GLY A 78 9.57 5.25 -9.86
C GLY A 78 9.48 4.02 -10.76
N ARG A 79 10.62 3.41 -11.15
CA ARG A 79 10.65 2.18 -11.97
C ARG A 79 9.94 1.02 -11.28
N PHE A 80 10.05 0.94 -9.97
CA PHE A 80 9.46 -0.11 -9.14
C PHE A 80 8.07 0.27 -8.58
N SER A 81 7.45 1.34 -9.12
CA SER A 81 6.07 1.74 -8.80
C SER A 81 5.12 1.30 -9.91
N PHE A 82 4.06 0.61 -9.55
CA PHE A 82 2.98 0.28 -10.50
C PHE A 82 2.03 1.46 -10.76
N ASN A 83 2.18 2.58 -10.04
CA ASN A 83 1.37 3.78 -10.21
C ASN A 83 1.97 4.78 -11.24
N VAL A 84 3.26 4.66 -11.52
CA VAL A 84 4.01 5.59 -12.38
C VAL A 84 4.43 4.88 -13.66
N SER A 85 4.38 5.58 -14.78
CA SER A 85 4.87 5.06 -16.07
C SER A 85 6.39 4.76 -16.03
N GLY A 86 6.84 3.91 -16.94
CA GLY A 86 8.24 3.53 -17.11
C GLY A 86 8.59 2.13 -16.59
N GLY A 87 8.04 1.68 -15.47
CA GLY A 87 8.27 0.32 -14.95
C GLY A 87 7.02 -0.54 -14.90
N ARG A 88 5.85 0.08 -14.88
CA ARG A 88 4.57 -0.63 -14.89
C ARG A 88 4.23 -1.22 -16.26
N CYS A 89 3.34 -2.18 -16.28
CA CYS A 89 2.72 -2.64 -17.53
C CYS A 89 1.79 -1.55 -18.06
N GLU A 90 2.08 -0.99 -19.23
CA GLU A 90 1.24 0.07 -19.80
C GLU A 90 -0.08 -0.46 -20.36
N ALA A 91 -0.17 -1.73 -20.76
CA ALA A 91 -1.42 -2.35 -21.25
C ALA A 91 -2.55 -2.37 -20.22
N CYS A 92 -2.22 -2.45 -18.92
CA CYS A 92 -3.17 -2.38 -17.81
C CYS A 92 -2.89 -1.20 -16.87
N SER A 93 -1.99 -0.29 -17.22
CA SER A 93 -1.59 0.86 -16.42
C SER A 93 -1.17 0.49 -14.99
N GLY A 94 -0.60 -0.71 -14.79
CA GLY A 94 -0.16 -1.23 -13.50
C GLY A 94 -1.26 -1.88 -12.65
N ASN A 95 -2.49 -2.02 -13.15
CA ASN A 95 -3.59 -2.64 -12.40
C ASN A 95 -3.46 -4.17 -12.30
N GLY A 96 -2.75 -4.81 -13.23
CA GLY A 96 -2.61 -6.27 -13.31
C GLY A 96 -3.79 -6.94 -14.03
N TYR A 97 -4.91 -6.26 -14.17
CA TYR A 97 -6.12 -6.74 -14.86
C TYR A 97 -6.77 -5.62 -15.68
N LYS A 98 -7.67 -6.00 -16.56
CA LYS A 98 -8.54 -5.10 -17.32
C LYS A 98 -9.97 -5.25 -16.80
N THR A 99 -10.67 -4.15 -16.63
CA THR A 99 -12.09 -4.13 -16.30
C THR A 99 -12.89 -4.15 -17.59
N ILE A 100 -13.82 -5.08 -17.70
CA ILE A 100 -14.83 -5.11 -18.77
C ILE A 100 -16.12 -4.59 -18.15
N GLU A 101 -16.47 -3.36 -18.49
CA GLU A 101 -17.69 -2.72 -18.01
C GLU A 101 -18.90 -3.34 -18.70
N MET A 102 -19.90 -3.71 -17.91
CA MET A 102 -21.17 -4.26 -18.40
C MET A 102 -22.32 -3.36 -17.98
N ASN A 103 -23.11 -2.89 -18.93
CA ASN A 103 -24.16 -1.87 -18.70
C ASN A 103 -25.20 -2.23 -17.63
N PHE A 104 -25.51 -3.51 -17.43
CA PHE A 104 -26.55 -4.00 -16.51
C PHE A 104 -26.08 -5.11 -15.55
N LEU A 105 -24.82 -5.50 -15.62
CA LEU A 105 -24.21 -6.54 -14.79
C LEU A 105 -22.99 -5.98 -14.07
N PRO A 106 -22.55 -6.61 -12.98
CA PRO A 106 -21.29 -6.24 -12.33
C PRO A 106 -20.11 -6.33 -13.31
N ASP A 107 -19.18 -5.40 -13.18
CA ASP A 107 -17.96 -5.39 -13.97
C ASP A 107 -17.16 -6.69 -13.83
N VAL A 108 -16.61 -7.16 -14.93
CA VAL A 108 -15.75 -8.36 -14.96
C VAL A 108 -14.29 -7.96 -15.00
N TYR A 109 -13.49 -8.55 -14.11
CA TYR A 109 -12.05 -8.34 -14.04
C TYR A 109 -11.32 -9.50 -14.70
N VAL A 110 -10.58 -9.22 -15.79
CA VAL A 110 -9.81 -10.21 -16.52
C VAL A 110 -8.32 -9.94 -16.36
N PRO A 111 -7.49 -10.94 -16.01
CA PRO A 111 -6.04 -10.76 -15.93
C PRO A 111 -5.47 -10.13 -17.21
N CYS A 112 -4.53 -9.21 -17.06
CA CYS A 112 -3.91 -8.56 -18.21
C CYS A 112 -3.09 -9.59 -19.02
N GLU A 113 -3.38 -9.73 -20.30
CA GLU A 113 -2.71 -10.69 -21.21
C GLU A 113 -1.22 -10.41 -21.40
N VAL A 114 -0.78 -9.15 -21.21
CA VAL A 114 0.62 -8.73 -21.38
C VAL A 114 1.47 -9.04 -20.16
N CYS A 115 0.98 -8.71 -18.96
CA CYS A 115 1.75 -8.90 -17.72
C CYS A 115 1.27 -10.08 -16.89
N HIS A 116 0.19 -10.76 -17.26
CA HIS A 116 -0.39 -11.90 -16.55
C HIS A 116 -0.57 -11.65 -15.04
N GLY A 117 -1.12 -10.48 -14.69
CA GLY A 117 -1.35 -10.06 -13.31
C GLY A 117 -0.16 -9.40 -12.61
N LYS A 118 1.06 -9.46 -13.17
CA LYS A 118 2.29 -9.01 -12.50
C LYS A 118 2.46 -7.50 -12.38
N ARG A 119 1.61 -6.69 -13.01
CA ARG A 119 1.58 -5.21 -12.92
C ARG A 119 2.77 -4.47 -13.54
N TYR A 120 3.90 -5.11 -13.79
CA TYR A 120 5.14 -4.52 -14.30
C TYR A 120 5.49 -5.01 -15.69
N ASN A 121 6.35 -4.24 -16.38
CA ASN A 121 6.95 -4.68 -17.63
C ASN A 121 8.07 -5.71 -17.36
N ARG A 122 8.48 -6.40 -18.44
CA ARG A 122 9.46 -7.50 -18.37
C ARG A 122 10.80 -7.05 -17.77
N GLU A 123 11.31 -5.90 -18.21
CA GLU A 123 12.62 -5.40 -17.79
C GLU A 123 12.66 -5.07 -16.28
N THR A 124 11.57 -4.57 -15.70
CA THR A 124 11.47 -4.34 -14.26
C THR A 124 11.46 -5.66 -13.48
N LEU A 125 10.81 -6.70 -14.02
CA LEU A 125 10.73 -8.02 -13.38
C LEU A 125 12.05 -8.83 -13.45
N GLU A 126 12.99 -8.42 -14.30
CA GLU A 126 14.33 -9.03 -14.35
C GLU A 126 15.16 -8.71 -13.12
N VAL A 127 14.95 -7.55 -12.48
CA VAL A 127 15.63 -7.20 -11.23
C VAL A 127 15.11 -8.07 -10.09
N ARG A 128 16.01 -8.80 -9.44
CA ARG A 128 15.63 -9.80 -8.41
C ARG A 128 16.41 -9.61 -7.13
N PHE A 129 15.68 -9.69 -6.02
CA PHE A 129 16.25 -9.80 -4.67
C PHE A 129 16.01 -11.23 -4.13
N LYS A 130 17.05 -11.92 -3.70
CA LYS A 130 16.98 -13.35 -3.29
C LYS A 130 16.18 -14.21 -4.31
N GLY A 131 16.38 -13.96 -5.61
CA GLY A 131 15.72 -14.70 -6.69
C GLY A 131 14.27 -14.30 -7.00
N LYS A 132 13.67 -13.36 -6.26
CA LYS A 132 12.30 -12.89 -6.42
C LYS A 132 12.22 -11.51 -7.06
N SER A 133 11.34 -11.33 -8.04
CA SER A 133 11.01 -10.03 -8.62
C SER A 133 10.14 -9.21 -7.67
N ILE A 134 9.97 -7.93 -7.95
CA ILE A 134 9.06 -7.08 -7.15
C ILE A 134 7.60 -7.54 -7.20
N ALA A 135 7.15 -8.13 -8.31
CA ALA A 135 5.82 -8.73 -8.40
C ALA A 135 5.69 -9.96 -7.50
N ASP A 136 6.69 -10.85 -7.52
CA ASP A 136 6.70 -12.03 -6.66
C ASP A 136 6.68 -11.65 -5.17
N VAL A 137 7.31 -10.53 -4.80
CA VAL A 137 7.28 -9.98 -3.44
C VAL A 137 5.89 -9.47 -3.06
N LEU A 138 5.20 -8.79 -3.97
CA LEU A 138 3.84 -8.30 -3.74
C LEU A 138 2.80 -9.43 -3.63
N ASP A 139 3.09 -10.59 -4.21
CA ASP A 139 2.24 -11.78 -4.15
C ASP A 139 2.53 -12.67 -2.92
N MET A 140 3.53 -12.32 -2.10
CA MET A 140 3.83 -13.07 -0.88
C MET A 140 2.80 -12.76 0.20
N THR A 141 2.41 -13.77 0.96
CA THR A 141 1.73 -13.55 2.23
C THR A 141 2.66 -12.88 3.24
N ILE A 142 2.12 -12.16 4.22
CA ILE A 142 2.90 -11.52 5.27
C ILE A 142 3.80 -12.53 6.02
N ASN A 143 3.30 -13.75 6.30
CA ASN A 143 4.10 -14.80 6.93
C ASN A 143 5.36 -15.13 6.12
N ARG A 144 5.23 -15.30 4.81
CA ARG A 144 6.38 -15.55 3.92
C ARG A 144 7.28 -14.33 3.79
N ALA A 145 6.70 -13.14 3.76
CA ALA A 145 7.47 -11.90 3.67
C ALA A 145 8.33 -11.67 4.92
N VAL A 146 7.85 -12.02 6.12
CA VAL A 146 8.63 -11.95 7.38
C VAL A 146 9.89 -12.81 7.29
N GLU A 147 9.78 -14.06 6.84
CA GLU A 147 10.92 -14.94 6.63
C GLU A 147 11.86 -14.42 5.53
N PHE A 148 11.28 -13.95 4.42
CA PHE A 148 12.04 -13.47 3.27
C PHE A 148 12.87 -12.20 3.60
N PHE A 149 12.32 -11.28 4.39
CA PHE A 149 12.96 -10.02 4.78
C PHE A 149 13.60 -10.03 6.16
N GLU A 150 13.90 -11.21 6.75
CA GLU A 150 14.52 -11.36 8.08
C GLU A 150 15.76 -10.47 8.29
N ASN A 151 16.58 -10.28 7.25
CA ASN A 151 17.80 -9.50 7.28
C ASN A 151 17.63 -8.04 6.79
N VAL A 152 16.38 -7.54 6.68
CA VAL A 152 16.06 -6.17 6.26
C VAL A 152 15.18 -5.50 7.33
N PRO A 153 15.78 -4.97 8.41
CA PRO A 153 15.04 -4.49 9.59
C PRO A 153 13.96 -3.43 9.28
N GLN A 154 14.23 -2.54 8.32
CA GLN A 154 13.27 -1.48 7.94
C GLN A 154 11.95 -2.03 7.39
N ILE A 155 12.02 -3.12 6.62
CA ILE A 155 10.84 -3.82 6.10
C ILE A 155 10.27 -4.73 7.18
N LEU A 156 11.14 -5.54 7.81
CA LEU A 156 10.76 -6.55 8.80
C LEU A 156 9.89 -5.97 9.92
N ASN A 157 10.29 -4.85 10.51
CA ASN A 157 9.56 -4.24 11.63
C ASN A 157 8.11 -3.89 11.26
N LYS A 158 7.88 -3.39 10.05
CA LYS A 158 6.54 -3.03 9.58
C LYS A 158 5.67 -4.26 9.31
N ILE A 159 6.21 -5.28 8.60
CA ILE A 159 5.44 -6.49 8.28
C ILE A 159 5.21 -7.37 9.49
N LYS A 160 6.15 -7.38 10.46
CA LYS A 160 5.98 -8.11 11.70
C LYS A 160 4.82 -7.55 12.54
N THR A 161 4.65 -6.24 12.59
CA THR A 161 3.48 -5.62 13.23
C THR A 161 2.17 -6.09 12.61
N ILE A 162 2.12 -6.25 11.27
CA ILE A 162 0.93 -6.78 10.59
C ILE A 162 0.71 -8.25 10.95
N GLN A 163 1.78 -9.04 11.05
CA GLN A 163 1.71 -10.43 11.49
C GLN A 163 1.20 -10.55 12.94
N ASP A 164 1.74 -9.73 13.85
CA ASP A 164 1.41 -9.74 15.29
C ASP A 164 -0.07 -9.42 15.56
N VAL A 165 -0.73 -8.63 14.70
CA VAL A 165 -2.19 -8.39 14.77
C VAL A 165 -3.02 -9.49 14.09
N GLY A 166 -2.41 -10.62 13.71
CA GLY A 166 -3.11 -11.78 13.15
C GLY A 166 -3.37 -11.74 11.65
N LEU A 167 -2.80 -10.78 10.90
CA LEU A 167 -2.99 -10.61 9.45
C LEU A 167 -1.86 -11.28 8.63
N GLY A 168 -1.23 -12.32 9.16
CA GLY A 168 -0.13 -13.03 8.50
C GLY A 168 -0.52 -13.75 7.20
N TYR A 169 -1.79 -13.98 6.97
CA TYR A 169 -2.33 -14.70 5.80
C TYR A 169 -2.57 -13.82 4.57
N ILE A 170 -2.62 -12.48 4.71
CA ILE A 170 -2.81 -11.54 3.60
C ILE A 170 -1.53 -11.32 2.81
#